data_72f2a92baf504cd46cc9a6064738f1bf
#
_entry.id   72f2a92baf504cd46cc9a6064738f1bf
#
_cell.length_a   1.000
_cell.length_b   1.000
_cell.length_c   1.000
_cell.angle_alpha   90.00
_cell.angle_beta   90.00
_cell.angle_gamma   90.00
#
_symmetry.space_group_name_H-M   'P 1'
#
loop_
_entity.id
_entity.type
_entity.pdbx_description
1 polymer ?
#
loop_
_entity_poly.entity_id
_entity_poly.type
_entity_poly.pdbx_seq_one_letter_code
_entity_poly.pdbx_strand_id
1 'polypeptide(L)'
;EATGSAELKGTKTLTGNRTLDPEQFSFKLTTDPEGENLVKDSTGKDMIVTSDADGKFEFPTLNYNQDDVKDVEDISKGKDFIYYVSEIKVPDDPTYTYSDKVYKVVINVKDAGGKLTVEEPVITDNATGEKATLQFENHYKAKGSLNLTAAKKLNVHSDAVKLTANQFSFVLFGDGIKKQVKWNDAKGTVTFDQITYTEDDIDKDFTYTMTEQYGKLSGFEYSNEVYTIKVHVSDMRDGNLKVDAKVTNLEGEKVPLENMQFDLFFNA
;
A
#
# COMPACT_ATOMS: atom_id res chain seq x y z
N GLU A 1 33.27 32.92 -22.70
CA GLU A 1 32.24 33.14 -21.70
C GLU A 1 32.34 32.00 -20.67
N ALA A 2 32.49 32.36 -19.37
CA ALA A 2 32.64 31.34 -18.35
C ALA A 2 31.29 30.68 -18.07
N THR A 3 31.30 29.37 -17.88
CA THR A 3 30.12 28.56 -17.54
C THR A 3 30.41 27.73 -16.28
N GLY A 4 29.36 27.39 -15.59
CA GLY A 4 29.38 26.50 -14.43
C GLY A 4 28.10 25.66 -14.38
N SER A 5 28.12 24.58 -13.62
CA SER A 5 26.96 23.68 -13.55
C SER A 5 26.79 23.04 -12.17
N ALA A 6 25.56 22.65 -11.86
CA ALA A 6 25.22 21.86 -10.70
C ALA A 6 24.33 20.66 -11.08
N GLU A 7 24.48 19.58 -10.32
CA GLU A 7 23.66 18.37 -10.47
C GLU A 7 22.76 18.20 -9.22
N LEU A 8 21.52 17.77 -9.44
CA LEU A 8 20.57 17.43 -8.38
C LEU A 8 20.11 16.00 -8.54
N LYS A 9 20.40 15.19 -7.53
CA LYS A 9 20.07 13.76 -7.48
C LYS A 9 19.29 13.45 -6.21
N GLY A 10 18.37 12.51 -6.30
CA GLY A 10 17.60 12.08 -5.16
C GLY A 10 17.22 10.61 -5.19
N THR A 11 16.51 10.19 -4.16
CA THR A 11 16.06 8.82 -3.99
C THR A 11 14.58 8.76 -3.66
N LYS A 12 13.94 7.71 -4.14
CA LYS A 12 12.58 7.31 -3.86
C LYS A 12 12.56 5.98 -3.18
N THR A 13 11.80 5.85 -2.09
CA THR A 13 11.50 4.58 -1.44
C THR A 13 10.00 4.32 -1.44
N LEU A 14 9.63 3.04 -1.51
CA LEU A 14 8.27 2.57 -1.40
C LEU A 14 8.19 1.54 -0.29
N THR A 15 7.28 1.76 0.66
CA THR A 15 6.94 0.82 1.73
C THR A 15 5.57 0.16 1.45
N GLY A 16 5.16 -0.85 2.21
CA GLY A 16 3.89 -1.56 2.02
C GLY A 16 4.02 -2.83 1.17
N ASN A 17 5.15 -3.55 1.34
CA ASN A 17 5.42 -4.86 0.70
C ASN A 17 5.29 -4.88 -0.83
N ARG A 18 5.64 -3.76 -1.46
CA ARG A 18 5.69 -3.62 -2.91
C ARG A 18 7.03 -3.02 -3.35
N THR A 19 7.58 -3.55 -4.44
CA THR A 19 8.77 -2.99 -5.10
C THR A 19 8.40 -1.82 -6.00
N LEU A 20 9.35 -0.90 -6.17
CA LEU A 20 9.23 0.19 -7.15
C LEU A 20 9.24 -0.37 -8.58
N ASP A 21 8.38 0.21 -9.41
CA ASP A 21 8.48 0.06 -10.85
C ASP A 21 9.26 1.27 -11.43
N PRO A 22 10.03 1.11 -12.51
CA PRO A 22 10.68 2.24 -13.17
C PRO A 22 9.61 3.23 -13.68
N GLU A 23 9.92 4.52 -13.62
CA GLU A 23 9.05 5.63 -14.06
C GLU A 23 7.71 5.76 -13.30
N GLN A 24 7.57 5.10 -12.15
CA GLN A 24 6.31 5.08 -11.38
C GLN A 24 6.01 6.41 -10.70
N PHE A 25 7.03 7.10 -10.18
CA PHE A 25 6.88 8.37 -9.46
C PHE A 25 7.68 9.48 -10.15
N SER A 26 7.11 10.67 -10.16
CA SER A 26 7.69 11.84 -10.83
C SER A 26 8.01 12.94 -9.84
N PHE A 27 9.09 13.66 -10.11
CA PHE A 27 9.60 14.77 -9.29
C PHE A 27 9.75 15.99 -10.17
N LYS A 28 9.45 17.17 -9.62
CA LYS A 28 9.55 18.45 -10.30
C LYS A 28 10.51 19.38 -9.60
N LEU A 29 11.19 20.22 -10.39
CA LEU A 29 12.01 21.33 -9.93
C LEU A 29 11.27 22.63 -10.23
N THR A 30 11.09 23.47 -9.20
CA THR A 30 10.35 24.73 -9.29
C THR A 30 11.13 25.89 -8.66
N THR A 31 10.72 27.12 -8.94
CA THR A 31 11.28 28.32 -8.32
C THR A 31 10.46 28.81 -7.10
N ASP A 32 9.37 28.13 -6.81
CA ASP A 32 8.48 28.42 -5.67
C ASP A 32 8.17 27.12 -4.88
N PRO A 33 7.90 27.24 -3.57
CA PRO A 33 7.61 26.09 -2.72
C PRO A 33 6.23 25.45 -2.97
N GLU A 34 5.30 26.18 -3.60
CA GLU A 34 3.98 25.70 -3.99
C GLU A 34 4.06 24.77 -5.19
N GLY A 35 5.17 24.82 -5.94
CA GLY A 35 5.44 23.95 -7.07
C GLY A 35 4.68 24.35 -8.34
N GLU A 36 4.40 25.65 -8.51
CA GLU A 36 3.63 26.17 -9.64
C GLU A 36 4.55 26.59 -10.81
N ASN A 37 5.73 27.13 -10.50
CA ASN A 37 6.66 27.68 -11.47
C ASN A 37 7.79 26.73 -11.82
N LEU A 38 7.56 25.88 -12.83
CA LEU A 38 8.53 24.87 -13.27
C LEU A 38 9.79 25.50 -13.84
N VAL A 39 10.93 24.98 -13.43
CA VAL A 39 12.23 25.27 -14.03
C VAL A 39 12.32 24.58 -15.37
N LYS A 40 12.89 25.27 -16.38
CA LYS A 40 13.12 24.70 -17.71
C LYS A 40 14.60 24.39 -17.90
N ASP A 41 14.87 23.31 -18.60
CA ASP A 41 16.22 22.96 -19.03
C ASP A 41 16.68 23.88 -20.19
N SER A 42 17.91 23.68 -20.66
CA SER A 42 18.52 24.46 -21.76
C SER A 42 17.77 24.29 -23.09
N THR A 43 16.88 23.32 -23.21
CA THR A 43 16.04 23.09 -24.42
C THR A 43 14.66 23.70 -24.28
N GLY A 44 14.32 24.26 -23.11
CA GLY A 44 13.00 24.83 -22.78
C GLY A 44 11.99 23.80 -22.27
N LYS A 45 12.41 22.55 -22.00
CA LYS A 45 11.55 21.51 -21.45
C LYS A 45 11.48 21.65 -19.91
N ASP A 46 10.33 21.41 -19.34
CA ASP A 46 10.13 21.41 -17.90
C ASP A 46 11.00 20.35 -17.22
N MET A 47 11.64 20.74 -16.12
CA MET A 47 12.44 19.83 -15.31
C MET A 47 11.57 18.93 -14.44
N ILE A 48 11.01 17.91 -15.09
CA ILE A 48 10.27 16.81 -14.47
C ILE A 48 11.01 15.52 -14.79
N VAL A 49 11.31 14.73 -13.76
CA VAL A 49 12.05 13.47 -13.86
C VAL A 49 11.32 12.36 -13.13
N THR A 50 11.61 11.12 -13.48
CA THR A 50 11.05 9.93 -12.84
C THR A 50 12.13 9.13 -12.13
N SER A 51 11.74 8.34 -11.13
CA SER A 51 12.66 7.39 -10.49
C SER A 51 12.84 6.13 -11.36
N ASP A 52 14.02 5.55 -11.30
CA ASP A 52 14.28 4.22 -11.82
C ASP A 52 13.78 3.12 -10.86
N ALA A 53 14.03 1.85 -11.21
CA ALA A 53 13.60 0.69 -10.38
C ALA A 53 14.37 0.61 -9.04
N ASP A 54 15.55 1.23 -8.94
CA ASP A 54 16.32 1.34 -7.69
C ASP A 54 15.90 2.55 -6.86
N GLY A 55 14.94 3.33 -7.34
CA GLY A 55 14.45 4.55 -6.72
C GLY A 55 15.33 5.77 -6.94
N LYS A 56 16.31 5.74 -7.83
CA LYS A 56 17.17 6.89 -8.12
C LYS A 56 16.53 7.79 -9.15
N PHE A 57 16.68 9.11 -8.96
CA PHE A 57 16.32 10.10 -9.96
C PHE A 57 17.35 11.22 -10.02
N GLU A 58 17.50 11.82 -11.19
CA GLU A 58 18.45 12.90 -11.46
C GLU A 58 17.81 13.92 -12.38
N PHE A 59 17.88 15.22 -12.00
CA PHE A 59 17.45 16.29 -12.85
C PHE A 59 18.49 16.58 -13.96
N PRO A 60 18.08 17.11 -15.13
CA PRO A 60 19.00 17.68 -16.08
C PRO A 60 19.92 18.69 -15.41
N THR A 61 21.17 18.73 -15.84
CA THR A 61 22.19 19.64 -15.29
C THR A 61 21.70 21.09 -15.32
N LEU A 62 21.81 21.77 -14.18
CA LEU A 62 21.57 23.21 -14.08
C LEU A 62 22.82 23.94 -14.55
N ASN A 63 22.70 24.73 -15.62
CA ASN A 63 23.81 25.45 -16.22
C ASN A 63 23.72 26.93 -15.91
N TYR A 64 24.84 27.55 -15.60
CA TYR A 64 25.00 28.96 -15.29
C TYR A 64 26.04 29.60 -16.19
N ASN A 65 25.87 30.85 -16.53
CA ASN A 65 26.80 31.67 -17.29
C ASN A 65 27.03 33.02 -16.59
N GLN A 66 27.93 33.84 -17.15
CA GLN A 66 28.29 35.15 -16.53
C GLN A 66 27.11 36.14 -16.52
N ASP A 67 26.18 36.04 -17.46
CA ASP A 67 25.01 36.91 -17.49
C ASP A 67 24.05 36.64 -16.31
N ASP A 68 24.03 35.42 -15.79
CA ASP A 68 23.18 35.04 -14.65
C ASP A 68 23.62 35.73 -13.34
N VAL A 69 24.88 36.19 -13.25
CA VAL A 69 25.47 36.80 -12.04
C VAL A 69 25.97 38.24 -12.23
N LYS A 70 25.74 38.84 -13.41
CA LYS A 70 26.25 40.19 -13.72
C LYS A 70 25.75 41.35 -12.84
N ASP A 71 24.52 41.18 -12.28
CA ASP A 71 23.85 42.21 -11.50
C ASP A 71 24.04 42.05 -9.99
N VAL A 72 25.08 41.34 -9.55
CA VAL A 72 25.38 41.10 -8.13
C VAL A 72 26.17 42.28 -7.58
N GLU A 73 25.65 42.96 -6.54
CA GLU A 73 26.29 44.11 -5.90
C GLU A 73 27.67 43.75 -5.30
N ASP A 74 27.84 42.56 -4.76
CA ASP A 74 29.08 42.05 -4.19
C ASP A 74 29.48 40.72 -4.86
N ILE A 75 30.35 40.83 -5.85
CA ILE A 75 30.85 39.68 -6.64
C ILE A 75 31.49 38.61 -5.73
N SER A 76 32.05 39.01 -4.57
CA SER A 76 32.70 38.04 -3.67
C SER A 76 31.71 37.13 -2.96
N LYS A 77 30.46 37.57 -2.78
CA LYS A 77 29.40 36.79 -2.16
C LYS A 77 28.68 35.91 -3.13
N GLY A 78 28.70 36.24 -4.44
CA GLY A 78 27.98 35.56 -5.47
C GLY A 78 26.46 35.75 -5.41
N LYS A 79 25.73 34.97 -6.19
CA LYS A 79 24.28 34.98 -6.27
C LYS A 79 23.70 33.62 -5.88
N ASP A 80 22.72 33.63 -5.00
CA ASP A 80 21.98 32.45 -4.62
C ASP A 80 20.83 32.21 -5.61
N PHE A 81 20.85 31.02 -6.21
CA PHE A 81 19.76 30.49 -6.99
C PHE A 81 18.96 29.55 -6.09
N ILE A 82 17.67 29.85 -5.94
CA ILE A 82 16.80 29.11 -5.03
C ILE A 82 15.81 28.29 -5.85
N TYR A 83 15.77 27.01 -5.56
CA TYR A 83 14.87 26.04 -6.17
C TYR A 83 14.16 25.22 -5.11
N TYR A 84 13.08 24.54 -5.54
CA TYR A 84 12.34 23.60 -4.70
C TYR A 84 12.12 22.32 -5.45
N VAL A 85 12.25 21.20 -4.74
CA VAL A 85 12.01 19.86 -5.26
C VAL A 85 10.87 19.24 -4.50
N SER A 86 9.87 18.76 -5.23
CA SER A 86 8.71 18.05 -4.70
C SER A 86 8.28 16.89 -5.60
N GLU A 87 7.56 15.94 -5.02
CA GLU A 87 6.95 14.86 -5.76
C GLU A 87 5.64 15.31 -6.43
N ILE A 88 5.38 14.84 -7.63
CA ILE A 88 4.09 15.03 -8.30
C ILE A 88 3.12 13.96 -7.79
N LYS A 89 2.06 14.40 -7.12
CA LYS A 89 1.04 13.51 -6.56
C LYS A 89 -0.09 13.32 -7.56
N VAL A 90 -0.63 12.09 -7.63
CA VAL A 90 -1.89 11.83 -8.32
C VAL A 90 -3.02 12.19 -7.35
N PRO A 91 -3.90 13.14 -7.69
CA PRO A 91 -5.03 13.51 -6.84
C PRO A 91 -5.95 12.31 -6.60
N ASP A 92 -6.45 12.19 -5.35
CA ASP A 92 -7.43 11.19 -4.94
C ASP A 92 -7.03 9.73 -5.21
N ASP A 93 -5.73 9.44 -5.29
CA ASP A 93 -5.23 8.08 -5.43
C ASP A 93 -5.30 7.35 -4.08
N PRO A 94 -6.19 6.35 -3.93
CA PRO A 94 -6.31 5.60 -2.67
C PRO A 94 -5.19 4.59 -2.47
N THR A 95 -4.40 4.33 -3.51
CA THR A 95 -3.38 3.27 -3.57
C THR A 95 -2.10 3.66 -2.84
N TYR A 96 -1.79 4.97 -2.83
CA TYR A 96 -0.56 5.46 -2.22
C TYR A 96 -0.83 6.59 -1.21
N THR A 97 -0.07 6.56 -0.12
CA THR A 97 0.19 7.77 0.67
C THR A 97 1.47 8.36 0.12
N TYR A 98 1.37 9.52 -0.53
CA TYR A 98 2.50 10.23 -1.12
C TYR A 98 3.30 11.01 -0.07
N SER A 99 4.58 11.22 -0.35
CA SER A 99 5.43 12.12 0.44
C SER A 99 4.91 13.56 0.38
N ASP A 100 4.86 14.23 1.53
CA ASP A 100 4.54 15.67 1.64
C ASP A 100 5.79 16.55 1.64
N LYS A 101 6.98 15.97 1.46
CA LYS A 101 8.24 16.69 1.49
C LYS A 101 8.37 17.68 0.34
N VAL A 102 8.79 18.88 0.69
CA VAL A 102 9.29 19.89 -0.23
C VAL A 102 10.69 20.25 0.24
N TYR A 103 11.67 20.15 -0.63
CA TYR A 103 13.05 20.49 -0.32
C TYR A 103 13.41 21.82 -0.96
N LYS A 104 13.98 22.73 -0.17
CA LYS A 104 14.61 23.96 -0.66
C LYS A 104 16.06 23.64 -1.02
N VAL A 105 16.46 24.05 -2.21
CA VAL A 105 17.82 23.91 -2.74
C VAL A 105 18.38 25.28 -3.02
N VAL A 106 19.53 25.60 -2.43
CA VAL A 106 20.23 26.85 -2.67
C VAL A 106 21.56 26.53 -3.34
N ILE A 107 21.80 27.14 -4.50
CA ILE A 107 23.05 27.01 -5.27
C ILE A 107 23.68 28.41 -5.40
N ASN A 108 24.83 28.61 -4.77
CA ASN A 108 25.56 29.86 -4.87
C ASN A 108 26.52 29.85 -6.06
N VAL A 109 26.45 30.87 -6.90
CA VAL A 109 27.30 31.02 -8.10
C VAL A 109 28.07 32.32 -7.99
N LYS A 110 29.41 32.28 -8.10
CA LYS A 110 30.34 33.41 -8.01
C LYS A 110 31.08 33.58 -9.32
N ASP A 111 31.31 34.85 -9.73
CA ASP A 111 32.26 35.18 -10.79
C ASP A 111 33.57 35.71 -10.15
N ALA A 112 34.62 34.95 -10.29
CA ALA A 112 35.95 35.33 -9.81
C ALA A 112 36.84 35.74 -11.00
N GLY A 113 36.58 36.92 -11.53
CA GLY A 113 37.40 37.50 -12.58
C GLY A 113 37.30 36.76 -13.94
N GLY A 114 36.12 36.37 -14.34
CA GLY A 114 35.86 35.68 -15.61
C GLY A 114 35.86 34.15 -15.50
N LYS A 115 35.89 33.63 -14.26
CA LYS A 115 35.70 32.18 -13.97
C LYS A 115 34.55 32.02 -13.05
N LEU A 116 33.54 31.24 -13.46
CA LEU A 116 32.43 30.88 -12.58
C LEU A 116 32.82 29.76 -11.62
N THR A 117 32.46 29.94 -10.36
CA THR A 117 32.51 28.91 -9.33
C THR A 117 31.08 28.63 -8.87
N VAL A 118 30.60 27.41 -9.05
CA VAL A 118 29.31 26.94 -8.56
C VAL A 118 29.55 26.11 -7.31
N GLU A 119 28.98 26.54 -6.19
CA GLU A 119 29.12 25.82 -4.93
C GLU A 119 28.19 24.60 -4.93
N GLU A 120 28.54 23.59 -4.11
CA GLU A 120 27.68 22.42 -3.90
C GLU A 120 26.28 22.84 -3.43
N PRO A 121 25.21 22.25 -3.96
CA PRO A 121 23.85 22.56 -3.55
C PRO A 121 23.62 22.35 -2.06
N VAL A 122 23.11 23.38 -1.38
CA VAL A 122 22.66 23.28 0.01
C VAL A 122 21.19 22.92 0.01
N ILE A 123 20.86 21.71 0.50
CA ILE A 123 19.51 21.18 0.52
C ILE A 123 18.99 21.18 1.95
N THR A 124 17.80 21.73 2.15
CA THR A 124 17.09 21.74 3.42
C THR A 124 15.65 21.28 3.25
N ASP A 125 15.09 20.66 4.28
CA ASP A 125 13.65 20.45 4.37
C ASP A 125 12.97 21.80 4.48
N ASN A 126 12.06 22.14 3.56
CA ASN A 126 11.44 23.46 3.50
C ASN A 126 10.55 23.75 4.72
N ALA A 127 9.98 22.72 5.36
CA ALA A 127 9.12 22.88 6.52
C ALA A 127 9.91 23.15 7.83
N THR A 128 11.07 22.50 8.00
CA THR A 128 11.87 22.57 9.23
C THR A 128 13.10 23.47 9.11
N GLY A 129 13.59 23.69 7.89
CA GLY A 129 14.86 24.38 7.62
C GLY A 129 16.10 23.52 7.92
N GLU A 130 15.93 22.28 8.32
CA GLU A 130 17.04 21.39 8.65
C GLU A 130 17.74 20.89 7.38
N LYS A 131 19.06 20.67 7.49
CA LYS A 131 19.85 20.10 6.38
C LYS A 131 19.31 18.71 6.01
N ALA A 132 19.16 18.46 4.73
CA ALA A 132 18.56 17.25 4.20
C ALA A 132 19.26 16.76 2.93
N THR A 133 18.81 15.64 2.43
CA THR A 133 19.05 15.13 1.07
C THR A 133 17.70 14.93 0.39
N LEU A 134 17.66 14.88 -0.94
CA LEU A 134 16.42 14.64 -1.67
C LEU A 134 15.97 13.19 -1.50
N GLN A 135 15.08 12.96 -0.55
CA GLN A 135 14.56 11.63 -0.20
C GLN A 135 13.05 11.69 -0.07
N PHE A 136 12.34 10.90 -0.88
CA PHE A 136 10.89 10.80 -0.87
C PHE A 136 10.48 9.38 -0.56
N GLU A 137 9.57 9.22 0.38
CA GLU A 137 8.99 7.92 0.74
C GLU A 137 7.48 7.94 0.51
N ASN A 138 6.98 6.95 -0.23
CA ASN A 138 5.55 6.68 -0.33
C ASN A 138 5.23 5.35 0.34
N HIS A 139 3.97 5.22 0.74
CA HIS A 139 3.45 3.98 1.29
C HIS A 139 2.35 3.43 0.38
N TYR A 140 2.54 2.19 -0.09
CA TYR A 140 1.53 1.45 -0.84
C TYR A 140 0.46 0.94 0.11
N LYS A 141 -0.80 1.03 -0.30
CA LYS A 141 -1.96 0.54 0.43
C LYS A 141 -2.72 -0.45 -0.44
N ALA A 142 -3.05 -1.59 0.14
CA ALA A 142 -3.87 -2.58 -0.52
C ALA A 142 -4.84 -3.22 0.47
N LYS A 143 -5.99 -3.67 -0.03
CA LYS A 143 -7.01 -4.31 0.80
C LYS A 143 -7.64 -5.50 0.09
N GLY A 144 -7.97 -6.51 0.87
CA GLY A 144 -8.74 -7.66 0.44
C GLY A 144 -9.61 -8.17 1.57
N SER A 145 -10.54 -9.05 1.27
CA SER A 145 -11.40 -9.64 2.29
C SER A 145 -11.88 -11.02 1.91
N LEU A 146 -12.25 -11.80 2.92
CA LEU A 146 -12.85 -13.11 2.82
C LEU A 146 -14.14 -13.16 3.64
N ASN A 147 -15.23 -13.56 3.01
CA ASN A 147 -16.50 -13.84 3.67
C ASN A 147 -16.68 -15.35 3.76
N LEU A 148 -16.94 -15.86 4.95
CA LEU A 148 -17.16 -17.27 5.20
C LEU A 148 -18.58 -17.50 5.70
N THR A 149 -19.27 -18.46 5.07
CA THR A 149 -20.59 -18.92 5.48
C THR A 149 -20.59 -20.45 5.49
N ALA A 150 -21.49 -21.03 6.27
CA ALA A 150 -21.78 -22.45 6.24
C ALA A 150 -23.28 -22.70 6.32
N ALA A 151 -23.69 -23.90 5.96
CA ALA A 151 -25.08 -24.34 6.09
C ALA A 151 -25.22 -25.37 7.21
N LYS A 152 -26.19 -25.20 8.10
CA LYS A 152 -26.67 -26.26 8.99
C LYS A 152 -27.88 -26.93 8.33
N LYS A 153 -27.79 -28.21 8.09
CA LYS A 153 -28.90 -28.99 7.55
C LYS A 153 -29.39 -30.03 8.54
N LEU A 154 -30.69 -30.16 8.56
CA LEU A 154 -31.40 -31.14 9.39
C LEU A 154 -31.81 -32.33 8.48
N ASN A 155 -31.20 -33.48 8.69
CA ASN A 155 -31.50 -34.71 8.01
C ASN A 155 -32.41 -35.59 8.90
N VAL A 156 -33.69 -35.23 8.91
CA VAL A 156 -34.74 -35.98 9.67
C VAL A 156 -35.89 -36.33 8.76
N HIS A 157 -36.48 -37.49 9.02
CA HIS A 157 -37.61 -37.99 8.26
C HIS A 157 -38.96 -37.58 8.86
N SER A 158 -39.00 -36.51 9.62
CA SER A 158 -40.22 -36.05 10.32
C SER A 158 -40.38 -34.53 10.18
N ASP A 159 -41.57 -34.10 9.76
CA ASP A 159 -41.97 -32.69 9.72
C ASP A 159 -42.11 -32.04 11.11
N ALA A 160 -42.05 -32.85 12.17
CA ALA A 160 -42.19 -32.41 13.55
C ALA A 160 -40.90 -31.68 14.08
N VAL A 161 -39.74 -31.91 13.46
CA VAL A 161 -38.48 -31.30 13.85
C VAL A 161 -38.10 -30.25 12.82
N LYS A 162 -38.04 -29.00 13.25
CA LYS A 162 -37.66 -27.86 12.39
C LYS A 162 -36.44 -27.18 12.94
N LEU A 163 -35.60 -26.70 12.04
CA LEU A 163 -34.50 -25.85 12.37
C LEU A 163 -35.01 -24.46 12.80
N THR A 164 -34.48 -23.96 13.90
CA THR A 164 -34.79 -22.61 14.41
C THR A 164 -33.53 -21.77 14.50
N ALA A 165 -33.68 -20.45 14.47
CA ALA A 165 -32.54 -19.56 14.64
C ALA A 165 -31.90 -19.73 16.02
N ASN A 166 -30.58 -19.56 16.08
CA ASN A 166 -29.76 -19.66 17.30
C ASN A 166 -29.83 -21.03 18.00
N GLN A 167 -30.03 -22.10 17.25
CA GLN A 167 -30.14 -23.45 17.78
C GLN A 167 -28.78 -24.15 17.85
N PHE A 168 -27.90 -23.91 16.87
CA PHE A 168 -26.58 -24.52 16.76
C PHE A 168 -25.51 -23.45 16.63
N SER A 169 -24.38 -23.66 17.30
CA SER A 169 -23.26 -22.71 17.26
C SER A 169 -22.03 -23.31 16.54
N PHE A 170 -21.30 -22.43 15.88
CA PHE A 170 -20.14 -22.77 15.06
C PHE A 170 -18.98 -21.90 15.41
N VAL A 171 -17.79 -22.44 15.32
CA VAL A 171 -16.53 -21.77 15.65
C VAL A 171 -15.67 -21.66 14.43
N LEU A 172 -15.17 -20.45 14.21
CA LEU A 172 -14.10 -20.17 13.25
C LEU A 172 -12.90 -19.63 14.02
N PHE A 173 -11.74 -20.21 13.80
CA PHE A 173 -10.48 -19.79 14.41
C PHE A 173 -9.31 -20.07 13.48
N GLY A 174 -8.19 -19.41 13.70
CA GLY A 174 -6.98 -19.61 12.91
C GLY A 174 -6.07 -18.38 12.92
N ASP A 175 -5.21 -18.32 11.91
CA ASP A 175 -4.15 -17.32 11.83
C ASP A 175 -4.70 -15.89 11.78
N GLY A 176 -4.15 -15.03 12.65
CA GLY A 176 -4.41 -13.59 12.62
C GLY A 176 -5.82 -13.13 13.01
N ILE A 177 -6.75 -14.05 13.32
CA ILE A 177 -8.12 -13.70 13.72
C ILE A 177 -8.43 -14.07 15.17
N LYS A 178 -9.31 -13.30 15.78
CA LYS A 178 -9.95 -13.71 17.05
C LYS A 178 -10.93 -14.83 16.74
N LYS A 179 -10.99 -15.80 17.67
CA LYS A 179 -12.01 -16.88 17.63
C LYS A 179 -13.40 -16.26 17.51
N GLN A 180 -14.13 -16.63 16.48
CA GLN A 180 -15.53 -16.25 16.27
C GLN A 180 -16.45 -17.40 16.65
N VAL A 181 -17.54 -17.10 17.33
CA VAL A 181 -18.63 -18.05 17.60
C VAL A 181 -19.89 -17.45 16.98
N LYS A 182 -20.50 -18.16 16.04
CA LYS A 182 -21.70 -17.74 15.32
C LYS A 182 -22.80 -18.82 15.41
N TRP A 183 -24.02 -18.39 15.25
CA TRP A 183 -25.20 -19.23 15.34
C TRP A 183 -25.91 -19.27 13.99
N ASN A 184 -26.61 -20.37 13.71
CA ASN A 184 -27.42 -20.48 12.51
C ASN A 184 -28.65 -19.55 12.57
N ASP A 185 -29.07 -19.06 11.41
CA ASP A 185 -30.37 -18.42 11.24
C ASP A 185 -31.48 -19.49 11.11
N ALA A 186 -32.73 -19.06 10.94
CA ALA A 186 -33.87 -19.95 10.82
C ALA A 186 -33.84 -20.83 9.53
N LYS A 187 -33.03 -20.46 8.55
CA LYS A 187 -32.83 -21.23 7.31
C LYS A 187 -31.62 -22.17 7.39
N GLY A 188 -30.88 -22.10 8.48
CA GLY A 188 -29.64 -22.85 8.69
C GLY A 188 -28.38 -22.16 8.22
N THR A 189 -28.45 -20.92 7.76
CA THR A 189 -27.24 -20.19 7.34
C THR A 189 -26.46 -19.73 8.55
N VAL A 190 -25.15 -19.92 8.50
CA VAL A 190 -24.19 -19.44 9.49
C VAL A 190 -23.28 -18.44 8.81
N THR A 191 -23.25 -17.21 9.29
CA THR A 191 -22.43 -16.14 8.70
C THR A 191 -21.38 -15.67 9.72
N PHE A 192 -20.12 -15.73 9.33
CA PHE A 192 -19.00 -15.23 10.13
C PHE A 192 -18.68 -13.78 9.79
N ASP A 193 -18.00 -13.09 10.72
CA ASP A 193 -17.50 -11.75 10.45
C ASP A 193 -16.44 -11.80 9.36
N GLN A 194 -16.47 -10.81 8.50
CA GLN A 194 -15.51 -10.68 7.40
C GLN A 194 -14.07 -10.68 7.93
N ILE A 195 -13.21 -11.46 7.29
CA ILE A 195 -11.76 -11.40 7.49
C ILE A 195 -11.20 -10.40 6.50
N THR A 196 -10.40 -9.46 6.98
CA THR A 196 -9.77 -8.41 6.15
C THR A 196 -8.27 -8.60 6.08
N TYR A 197 -7.70 -8.26 4.94
CA TYR A 197 -6.27 -8.31 4.66
C TYR A 197 -5.80 -6.95 4.16
N THR A 198 -4.55 -6.64 4.45
CA THR A 198 -3.87 -5.40 4.06
C THR A 198 -2.61 -5.68 3.25
N GLU A 199 -1.92 -4.64 2.80
CA GLU A 199 -0.62 -4.75 2.12
C GLU A 199 0.42 -5.54 2.93
N ASP A 200 0.29 -5.57 4.25
CA ASP A 200 1.17 -6.35 5.11
C ASP A 200 1.00 -7.87 4.94
N ASP A 201 -0.11 -8.29 4.36
CA ASP A 201 -0.46 -9.70 4.15
C ASP A 201 -0.10 -10.22 2.75
N ILE A 202 0.49 -9.40 1.90
CA ILE A 202 0.92 -9.78 0.55
C ILE A 202 1.90 -10.96 0.63
N ASP A 203 1.66 -11.98 -0.22
CA ASP A 203 2.42 -13.22 -0.35
C ASP A 203 2.43 -14.09 0.93
N LYS A 204 1.44 -13.89 1.82
CA LYS A 204 1.27 -14.73 3.01
C LYS A 204 0.17 -15.76 2.83
N ASP A 205 0.34 -16.86 3.55
CA ASP A 205 -0.63 -17.93 3.69
C ASP A 205 -1.26 -17.90 5.08
N PHE A 206 -2.58 -18.15 5.12
CA PHE A 206 -3.37 -18.24 6.35
C PHE A 206 -4.14 -19.55 6.38
N THR A 207 -4.32 -20.10 7.57
CA THR A 207 -5.12 -21.30 7.78
C THR A 207 -6.19 -21.04 8.83
N TYR A 208 -7.43 -21.32 8.46
CA TYR A 208 -8.59 -21.24 9.35
C TYR A 208 -9.22 -22.60 9.50
N THR A 209 -9.84 -22.82 10.65
CA THR A 209 -10.61 -24.03 10.96
C THR A 209 -12.01 -23.64 11.33
N MET A 210 -12.99 -24.34 10.77
CA MET A 210 -14.41 -24.17 11.07
C MET A 210 -15.01 -25.48 11.57
N THR A 211 -15.68 -25.44 12.72
CA THR A 211 -16.31 -26.61 13.37
C THR A 211 -17.66 -26.25 13.93
N GLU A 212 -18.55 -27.23 14.08
CA GLU A 212 -19.74 -27.14 14.93
C GLU A 212 -19.35 -27.34 16.39
N GLN A 213 -20.00 -26.63 17.30
CA GLN A 213 -19.88 -26.91 18.75
C GLN A 213 -20.95 -27.91 19.17
N TYR A 214 -20.53 -28.95 19.92
CA TYR A 214 -21.47 -29.88 20.48
C TYR A 214 -22.37 -29.19 21.51
N GLY A 215 -23.67 -29.29 21.29
CA GLY A 215 -24.70 -28.80 22.21
C GLY A 215 -25.21 -29.89 23.16
N LYS A 216 -26.25 -29.55 23.89
CA LYS A 216 -26.88 -30.46 24.88
C LYS A 216 -28.28 -30.93 24.45
N LEU A 217 -28.64 -30.79 23.18
CA LEU A 217 -29.95 -31.23 22.72
C LEU A 217 -29.99 -32.76 22.69
N SER A 218 -30.90 -33.35 23.46
CA SER A 218 -31.08 -34.80 23.51
C SER A 218 -31.72 -35.32 22.23
N GLY A 219 -31.26 -36.49 21.74
CA GLY A 219 -31.78 -37.12 20.54
C GLY A 219 -31.19 -36.61 19.23
N PHE A 220 -30.16 -35.72 19.30
CA PHE A 220 -29.46 -35.22 18.09
C PHE A 220 -28.04 -35.71 18.05
N GLU A 221 -27.60 -36.12 16.88
CA GLU A 221 -26.20 -36.38 16.56
C GLU A 221 -25.63 -35.18 15.80
N TYR A 222 -24.72 -34.48 16.47
CA TYR A 222 -24.04 -33.29 15.95
C TYR A 222 -23.01 -33.68 14.88
N SER A 223 -22.79 -32.79 13.92
CA SER A 223 -21.79 -33.01 12.91
C SER A 223 -20.37 -33.03 13.51
N ASN A 224 -19.57 -33.99 13.09
CA ASN A 224 -18.15 -34.05 13.39
C ASN A 224 -17.27 -33.42 12.28
N GLU A 225 -17.90 -32.79 11.28
CA GLU A 225 -17.18 -32.12 10.20
C GLU A 225 -16.22 -31.04 10.72
N VAL A 226 -15.07 -31.01 10.09
CA VAL A 226 -14.03 -30.00 10.30
C VAL A 226 -13.59 -29.48 8.94
N TYR A 227 -13.86 -28.21 8.69
CA TYR A 227 -13.37 -27.57 7.48
C TYR A 227 -12.06 -26.86 7.75
N THR A 228 -11.04 -27.16 6.94
CA THR A 228 -9.78 -26.43 6.90
C THR A 228 -9.79 -25.51 5.70
N ILE A 229 -9.67 -24.21 5.93
CA ILE A 229 -9.66 -23.16 4.92
C ILE A 229 -8.24 -22.61 4.81
N LYS A 230 -7.56 -22.89 3.70
CA LYS A 230 -6.23 -22.35 3.39
C LYS A 230 -6.38 -21.18 2.44
N VAL A 231 -5.81 -20.06 2.81
CA VAL A 231 -5.90 -18.79 2.08
C VAL A 231 -4.52 -18.35 1.67
N HIS A 232 -4.36 -17.96 0.41
CA HIS A 232 -3.20 -17.23 -0.10
C HIS A 232 -3.60 -15.83 -0.51
N VAL A 233 -2.84 -14.82 -0.09
CA VAL A 233 -3.07 -13.41 -0.40
C VAL A 233 -2.02 -12.94 -1.39
N SER A 234 -2.44 -12.39 -2.52
CA SER A 234 -1.54 -11.85 -3.54
C SER A 234 -1.93 -10.42 -3.97
N ASP A 235 -0.94 -9.63 -4.37
CA ASP A 235 -1.13 -8.26 -4.80
C ASP A 235 -1.61 -8.19 -6.26
N MET A 236 -2.70 -7.47 -6.52
CA MET A 236 -3.18 -7.16 -7.87
C MET A 236 -2.54 -5.89 -8.45
N ARG A 237 -1.69 -5.20 -7.66
CA ARG A 237 -0.93 -3.99 -8.04
C ARG A 237 -1.79 -2.75 -8.33
N ASP A 238 -3.03 -2.76 -7.92
CA ASP A 238 -4.02 -1.68 -8.12
C ASP A 238 -4.69 -1.23 -6.80
N GLY A 239 -4.09 -1.59 -5.65
CA GLY A 239 -4.67 -1.35 -4.32
C GLY A 239 -5.67 -2.42 -3.88
N ASN A 240 -5.87 -3.46 -4.68
CA ASN A 240 -6.68 -4.61 -4.32
C ASN A 240 -5.80 -5.85 -4.11
N LEU A 241 -6.22 -6.69 -3.17
CA LEU A 241 -5.60 -7.98 -2.92
C LEU A 241 -6.51 -9.09 -3.43
N LYS A 242 -5.92 -10.07 -4.12
CA LYS A 242 -6.57 -11.31 -4.45
C LYS A 242 -6.45 -12.25 -3.26
N VAL A 243 -7.60 -12.76 -2.79
CA VAL A 243 -7.71 -13.66 -1.65
C VAL A 243 -8.18 -15.02 -2.17
N ASP A 244 -7.25 -15.93 -2.39
CA ASP A 244 -7.54 -17.29 -2.89
C ASP A 244 -7.75 -18.25 -1.72
N ALA A 245 -8.98 -18.72 -1.51
CA ALA A 245 -9.34 -19.67 -0.47
C ALA A 245 -9.59 -21.07 -1.03
N LYS A 246 -9.02 -22.07 -0.36
CA LYS A 246 -9.23 -23.51 -0.65
C LYS A 246 -9.70 -24.21 0.61
N VAL A 247 -10.81 -24.92 0.50
CA VAL A 247 -11.42 -25.64 1.62
C VAL A 247 -11.25 -27.13 1.44
N THR A 248 -10.94 -27.83 2.53
CA THR A 248 -11.00 -29.28 2.64
C THR A 248 -11.86 -29.67 3.84
N ASN A 249 -12.59 -30.79 3.70
CA ASN A 249 -13.36 -31.42 4.79
C ASN A 249 -12.45 -32.24 5.71
N LEU A 250 -13.05 -32.94 6.69
CA LEU A 250 -12.33 -33.78 7.64
C LEU A 250 -11.53 -34.91 6.98
N GLU A 251 -12.03 -35.49 5.87
CA GLU A 251 -11.37 -36.52 5.09
C GLU A 251 -10.27 -35.98 4.17
N GLY A 252 -10.10 -34.67 4.10
CA GLY A 252 -9.13 -34.00 3.23
C GLY A 252 -9.60 -33.77 1.81
N GLU A 253 -10.90 -34.03 1.52
CA GLU A 253 -11.49 -33.77 0.22
C GLU A 253 -11.74 -32.28 -0.01
N LYS A 254 -11.58 -31.84 -1.27
CA LYS A 254 -11.84 -30.44 -1.64
C LYS A 254 -13.35 -30.17 -1.63
N VAL A 255 -13.71 -29.04 -1.00
CA VAL A 255 -15.08 -28.56 -0.91
C VAL A 255 -15.14 -27.14 -1.49
N PRO A 256 -16.11 -26.82 -2.37
CA PRO A 256 -16.35 -25.45 -2.79
C PRO A 256 -16.64 -24.55 -1.56
N LEU A 257 -16.15 -23.31 -1.58
CA LEU A 257 -16.27 -22.38 -0.44
C LEU A 257 -17.73 -22.18 0.00
N GLU A 258 -18.65 -22.16 -0.96
CA GLU A 258 -20.09 -22.02 -0.77
C GLU A 258 -20.80 -23.28 -0.29
N ASN A 259 -20.11 -24.43 -0.25
CA ASN A 259 -20.69 -25.73 0.04
C ASN A 259 -20.31 -26.30 1.41
N MET A 260 -19.72 -25.49 2.30
CA MET A 260 -19.45 -25.93 3.68
C MET A 260 -20.78 -26.18 4.40
N GLN A 261 -20.99 -27.42 4.86
CA GLN A 261 -22.26 -27.88 5.42
C GLN A 261 -22.04 -28.78 6.63
N PHE A 262 -22.86 -28.58 7.64
CA PHE A 262 -22.90 -29.39 8.84
C PHE A 262 -24.25 -30.09 8.94
N ASP A 263 -24.25 -31.39 8.78
CA ASP A 263 -25.46 -32.21 8.85
C ASP A 263 -25.81 -32.54 10.32
N LEU A 264 -27.08 -32.58 10.59
CA LEU A 264 -27.62 -33.01 11.86
C LEU A 264 -28.54 -34.22 11.62
N PHE A 265 -28.30 -35.27 12.35
CA PHE A 265 -29.14 -36.49 12.32
C PHE A 265 -29.94 -36.58 13.63
N PHE A 266 -31.20 -36.95 13.50
CA PHE A 266 -32.05 -37.20 14.65
C PHE A 266 -32.12 -38.72 14.87
N ASN A 267 -31.60 -39.18 16.01
CA ASN A 267 -31.70 -40.57 16.45
C ASN A 267 -32.97 -40.66 17.33
N ALA A 268 -34.05 -41.25 16.76
CA ALA A 268 -35.29 -41.47 17.46
C ALA A 268 -35.17 -42.54 18.55
#